data_3703d6b99fc8e441f79744e5a67c8d22
#
_entry.id   3703d6b99fc8e441f79744e5a67c8d22
#
_cell.length_a   1.000
_cell.length_b   1.000
_cell.length_c   1.000
_cell.angle_alpha   90.00
_cell.angle_beta   90.00
_cell.angle_gamma   90.00
#
_symmetry.space_group_name_H-M   'P 1'
#
loop_
_entity.id
_entity.type
_entity.pdbx_description
1 polymer ?
#
loop_
_entity_poly.entity_id
_entity_poly.type
_entity_poly.pdbx_seq_one_letter_code
_entity_poly.pdbx_strand_id
1 'polypeptide(L)'
;TLGLVLNHTKNVEVQLRLKGIRPHRATVADIYAIGIPAIIMQSIGSVMMFGMNRILISFTEAATAVFGAYFKLQSFIFMPCFGLNNAMIPIVSYNYGAGKFDRVRRTVRLTAVTAIAIMCAGCALFELIPGTLLGLFSPTAEGLAIGKTALRIIGLHFPLAGFSIIAASACQALGKPIYALESSVCRQIVVLLPAAYLLSLSGQLSLVWLSFPIAELAAVLLNAWFLKRAYRAALTGK
;
A
#
# COMPACT_ATOMS: atom_id res chain seq x y z
N THR A 1 12.78 22.28 -13.45
CA THR A 1 12.72 23.70 -13.93
C THR A 1 11.97 24.57 -12.96
N LEU A 2 10.71 24.24 -12.58
CA LEU A 2 9.89 25.07 -11.66
C LEU A 2 10.53 25.27 -10.28
N GLY A 3 11.15 24.24 -9.71
CA GLY A 3 11.83 24.30 -8.41
C GLY A 3 13.07 25.22 -8.44
N LEU A 4 13.81 25.25 -9.54
CA LEU A 4 14.94 26.17 -9.71
C LEU A 4 14.49 27.62 -9.84
N VAL A 5 13.42 27.86 -10.59
CA VAL A 5 12.83 29.22 -10.72
C VAL A 5 12.31 29.72 -9.38
N LEU A 6 11.58 28.89 -8.64
CA LEU A 6 11.07 29.24 -7.30
C LEU A 6 12.22 29.51 -6.32
N ASN A 7 13.32 28.75 -6.39
CA ASN A 7 14.50 28.95 -5.55
C ASN A 7 15.17 30.32 -5.79
N HIS A 8 15.17 30.80 -7.05
CA HIS A 8 15.79 32.09 -7.39
C HIS A 8 14.88 33.29 -7.23
N THR A 9 13.56 33.11 -7.25
CA THR A 9 12.63 34.27 -7.32
C THR A 9 11.77 34.49 -6.08
N LYS A 10 11.41 33.46 -5.31
CA LYS A 10 10.41 33.57 -4.23
C LYS A 10 10.72 32.84 -2.93
N ASN A 11 11.76 32.01 -2.88
CA ASN A 11 12.03 31.24 -1.69
C ASN A 11 13.05 31.93 -0.78
N VAL A 12 12.55 32.55 0.30
CA VAL A 12 13.38 33.27 1.26
C VAL A 12 13.99 32.33 2.30
N GLU A 13 13.34 31.18 2.57
CA GLU A 13 13.70 30.28 3.68
C GLU A 13 14.72 29.20 3.27
N VAL A 14 14.65 28.69 2.04
CA VAL A 14 15.54 27.61 1.59
C VAL A 14 16.19 27.96 0.26
N GLN A 15 17.49 28.22 0.26
CA GLN A 15 18.27 28.48 -0.95
C GLN A 15 19.11 27.26 -1.29
N LEU A 16 18.82 26.62 -2.43
CA LEU A 16 19.64 25.55 -3.00
C LEU A 16 20.92 26.15 -3.61
N ARG A 17 21.97 26.17 -2.85
CA ARG A 17 23.31 26.59 -3.33
C ARG A 17 24.16 25.34 -3.53
N LEU A 18 24.50 25.02 -4.78
CA LEU A 18 25.38 23.89 -5.11
C LEU A 18 26.82 24.11 -4.66
N LYS A 19 27.26 25.38 -4.61
CA LYS A 19 28.60 25.76 -4.11
C LYS A 19 28.62 25.68 -2.57
N GLY A 20 29.39 24.73 -2.03
CA GLY A 20 29.58 24.58 -0.59
C GLY A 20 28.84 23.39 0.03
N ILE A 21 28.16 22.54 -0.77
CA ILE A 21 27.58 21.28 -0.28
C ILE A 21 28.73 20.38 0.20
N ARG A 22 28.84 20.24 1.51
CA ARG A 22 29.72 19.25 2.15
C ARG A 22 28.84 18.16 2.74
N PRO A 23 28.95 16.90 2.28
CA PRO A 23 28.19 15.81 2.86
C PRO A 23 28.61 15.62 4.32
N HIS A 24 27.68 15.88 5.24
CA HIS A 24 27.90 15.65 6.66
C HIS A 24 27.49 14.21 6.99
N ARG A 25 28.43 13.42 7.53
CA ARG A 25 28.21 11.97 7.76
C ARG A 25 26.97 11.67 8.60
N ALA A 26 26.70 12.45 9.65
CA ALA A 26 25.52 12.27 10.48
C ALA A 26 24.21 12.49 9.69
N THR A 27 24.13 13.59 8.93
CA THR A 27 22.95 13.90 8.10
C THR A 27 22.73 12.83 7.02
N VAL A 28 23.82 12.35 6.42
CA VAL A 28 23.74 11.26 5.42
C VAL A 28 23.24 9.97 6.09
N ALA A 29 23.74 9.63 7.29
CA ALA A 29 23.29 8.47 8.04
C ALA A 29 21.79 8.55 8.38
N ASP A 30 21.31 9.72 8.81
CA ASP A 30 19.90 9.96 9.12
C ASP A 30 19.00 9.80 7.88
N ILE A 31 19.45 10.31 6.72
CA ILE A 31 18.74 10.15 5.45
C ILE A 31 18.64 8.68 5.08
N TYR A 32 19.72 7.91 5.18
CA TYR A 32 19.71 6.49 4.87
C TYR A 32 18.95 5.66 5.90
N ALA A 33 18.96 6.04 7.18
CA ALA A 33 18.18 5.36 8.22
C ALA A 33 16.66 5.38 7.92
N ILE A 34 16.17 6.43 7.29
CA ILE A 34 14.76 6.55 6.85
C ILE A 34 14.59 6.01 5.43
N GLY A 35 15.54 6.28 4.55
CA GLY A 35 15.46 5.94 3.12
C GLY A 35 15.56 4.45 2.84
N ILE A 36 16.44 3.71 3.52
CA ILE A 36 16.61 2.26 3.30
C ILE A 36 15.33 1.47 3.58
N PRO A 37 14.64 1.65 4.74
CA PRO A 37 13.34 1.00 4.95
C PRO A 37 12.32 1.33 3.87
N ALA A 38 12.26 2.58 3.41
CA ALA A 38 11.34 3.00 2.35
C ALA A 38 11.67 2.33 1.00
N ILE A 39 12.95 2.22 0.63
CA ILE A 39 13.41 1.51 -0.58
C ILE A 39 13.03 0.04 -0.50
N ILE A 40 13.29 -0.62 0.64
CA ILE A 40 12.92 -2.03 0.84
C ILE A 40 11.42 -2.21 0.68
N MET A 41 10.59 -1.35 1.30
CA MET A 41 9.13 -1.41 1.17
C MET A 41 8.66 -1.30 -0.29
N GLN A 42 9.24 -0.42 -1.08
CA GLN A 42 8.90 -0.29 -2.50
C GLN A 42 9.37 -1.49 -3.32
N SER A 43 10.53 -2.04 -2.99
CA SER A 43 11.08 -3.22 -3.67
C SER A 43 10.27 -4.50 -3.42
N ILE A 44 9.63 -4.62 -2.24
CA ILE A 44 8.75 -5.75 -1.89
C ILE A 44 7.63 -5.92 -2.93
N GLY A 45 7.03 -4.82 -3.37
CA GLY A 45 5.99 -4.85 -4.41
C GLY A 45 6.47 -5.46 -5.73
N SER A 46 7.70 -5.14 -6.14
CA SER A 46 8.32 -5.70 -7.36
C SER A 46 8.60 -7.20 -7.21
N VAL A 47 9.09 -7.63 -6.05
CA VAL A 47 9.33 -9.05 -5.74
C VAL A 47 8.02 -9.82 -5.77
N MET A 48 6.97 -9.30 -5.16
CA MET A 48 5.64 -9.89 -5.17
C MET A 48 5.10 -10.01 -6.60
N MET A 49 5.20 -8.94 -7.40
CA MET A 49 4.73 -8.95 -8.79
C MET A 49 5.48 -9.98 -9.63
N PHE A 50 6.81 -10.08 -9.48
CA PHE A 50 7.62 -11.10 -10.14
C PHE A 50 7.19 -12.51 -9.73
N GLY A 51 7.05 -12.79 -8.42
CA GLY A 51 6.62 -14.08 -7.90
C GLY A 51 5.23 -14.49 -8.39
N MET A 52 4.25 -13.57 -8.34
CA MET A 52 2.91 -13.83 -8.85
C MET A 52 2.90 -14.12 -10.36
N ASN A 53 3.64 -13.33 -11.16
CA ASN A 53 3.73 -13.58 -12.59
C ASN A 53 4.33 -14.96 -12.91
N ARG A 54 5.34 -15.41 -12.15
CA ARG A 54 5.91 -16.77 -12.30
C ARG A 54 4.89 -17.87 -11.99
N ILE A 55 4.01 -17.66 -11.00
CA ILE A 55 2.94 -18.61 -10.67
C ILE A 55 1.86 -18.56 -11.76
N LEU A 56 1.41 -17.40 -12.20
CA LEU A 56 0.31 -17.25 -13.13
C LEU A 56 0.65 -17.74 -14.55
N ILE A 57 1.89 -17.51 -15.02
CA ILE A 57 2.33 -17.96 -16.34
C ILE A 57 2.37 -19.48 -16.46
N SER A 58 2.48 -20.22 -15.35
CA SER A 58 2.40 -21.68 -15.37
C SER A 58 0.99 -22.21 -15.67
N PHE A 59 -0.04 -21.37 -15.58
CA PHE A 59 -1.41 -21.70 -15.97
C PHE A 59 -1.68 -21.25 -17.41
N THR A 60 -1.55 -19.94 -17.69
CA THR A 60 -1.81 -19.37 -19.02
C THR A 60 -1.23 -17.94 -19.12
N GLU A 61 -0.84 -17.54 -20.32
CA GLU A 61 -0.42 -16.15 -20.58
C GLU A 61 -1.57 -15.16 -20.34
N ALA A 62 -2.83 -15.58 -20.59
CA ALA A 62 -4.00 -14.77 -20.34
C ALA A 62 -4.14 -14.40 -18.85
N ALA A 63 -3.79 -15.29 -17.91
CA ALA A 63 -3.81 -15.01 -16.48
C ALA A 63 -2.82 -13.90 -16.10
N THR A 64 -1.62 -13.91 -16.71
CA THR A 64 -0.62 -12.86 -16.50
C THR A 64 -1.08 -11.51 -17.05
N ALA A 65 -1.70 -11.51 -18.24
CA ALA A 65 -2.28 -10.29 -18.82
C ALA A 65 -3.41 -9.71 -17.96
N VAL A 66 -4.29 -10.57 -17.45
CA VAL A 66 -5.36 -10.20 -16.50
C VAL A 66 -4.78 -9.58 -15.23
N PHE A 67 -3.71 -10.15 -14.68
CA PHE A 67 -3.03 -9.62 -13.51
C PHE A 67 -2.45 -8.22 -13.76
N GLY A 68 -1.87 -7.99 -14.93
CA GLY A 68 -1.41 -6.66 -15.36
C GLY A 68 -2.54 -5.65 -15.48
N ALA A 69 -3.69 -6.04 -16.06
CA ALA A 69 -4.88 -5.20 -16.15
C ALA A 69 -5.45 -4.88 -14.75
N TYR A 70 -5.52 -5.88 -13.86
CA TYR A 70 -5.91 -5.69 -12.47
C TYR A 70 -5.07 -4.61 -11.78
N PHE A 71 -3.71 -4.65 -11.90
CA PHE A 71 -2.85 -3.67 -11.26
C PHE A 71 -3.11 -2.24 -11.73
N LYS A 72 -3.40 -2.06 -13.01
CA LYS A 72 -3.76 -0.74 -13.56
C LYS A 72 -5.09 -0.26 -12.98
N LEU A 73 -6.11 -1.11 -12.97
CA LEU A 73 -7.43 -0.80 -12.39
C LEU A 73 -7.34 -0.52 -10.88
N GLN A 74 -6.61 -1.35 -10.15
CA GLN A 74 -6.34 -1.15 -8.73
C GLN A 74 -5.71 0.22 -8.46
N SER A 75 -4.73 0.63 -9.27
CA SER A 75 -4.05 1.91 -9.08
C SER A 75 -5.02 3.08 -9.07
N PHE A 76 -6.03 3.10 -9.95
CA PHE A 76 -7.06 4.15 -9.97
C PHE A 76 -7.89 4.18 -8.68
N ILE A 77 -8.27 3.00 -8.16
CA ILE A 77 -9.07 2.88 -6.93
C ILE A 77 -8.25 3.26 -5.70
N PHE A 78 -6.96 2.93 -5.68
CA PHE A 78 -6.08 3.16 -4.54
C PHE A 78 -5.52 4.60 -4.50
N MET A 79 -5.45 5.33 -5.62
CA MET A 79 -4.94 6.70 -5.66
C MET A 79 -5.63 7.65 -4.68
N PRO A 80 -6.97 7.73 -4.57
CA PRO A 80 -7.62 8.57 -3.58
C PRO A 80 -7.26 8.18 -2.14
N CYS A 81 -7.10 6.88 -1.87
CA CYS A 81 -6.69 6.37 -0.56
C CYS A 81 -5.25 6.81 -0.23
N PHE A 82 -4.33 6.76 -1.19
CA PHE A 82 -2.97 7.26 -1.01
C PHE A 82 -2.92 8.78 -0.81
N GLY A 83 -3.77 9.53 -1.53
CA GLY A 83 -3.92 10.98 -1.32
C GLY A 83 -4.36 11.30 0.12
N LEU A 84 -5.38 10.59 0.59
CA LEU A 84 -5.90 10.70 1.95
C LEU A 84 -4.83 10.34 2.99
N ASN A 85 -4.07 9.29 2.73
CA ASN A 85 -2.96 8.84 3.56
C ASN A 85 -1.86 9.90 3.68
N ASN A 86 -1.45 10.49 2.55
CA ASN A 86 -0.43 11.55 2.52
C ASN A 86 -0.86 12.80 3.29
N ALA A 87 -2.17 13.14 3.30
CA ALA A 87 -2.70 14.22 4.10
C ALA A 87 -2.74 13.89 5.61
N MET A 88 -2.99 12.63 5.97
CA MET A 88 -3.07 12.18 7.35
C MET A 88 -1.72 12.25 8.08
N ILE A 89 -0.64 11.83 7.42
CA ILE A 89 0.69 11.69 8.04
C ILE A 89 1.14 12.99 8.74
N PRO A 90 1.20 14.17 8.10
CA PRO A 90 1.65 15.39 8.76
C PRO A 90 0.72 15.82 9.90
N ILE A 91 -0.60 15.61 9.77
CA ILE A 91 -1.56 15.95 10.81
C ILE A 91 -1.33 15.09 12.05
N VAL A 92 -1.13 13.78 11.86
CA VAL A 92 -0.85 12.84 12.96
C VAL A 92 0.48 13.17 13.62
N SER A 93 1.55 13.33 12.85
CA SER A 93 2.88 13.62 13.37
C SER A 93 2.93 14.94 14.15
N TYR A 94 2.30 16.00 13.64
CA TYR A 94 2.22 17.28 14.33
C TYR A 94 1.47 17.19 15.66
N ASN A 95 0.28 16.58 15.66
CA ASN A 95 -0.51 16.42 16.90
C ASN A 95 0.15 15.46 17.89
N TYR A 96 0.88 14.47 17.41
CA TYR A 96 1.68 13.57 18.24
C TYR A 96 2.79 14.33 18.95
N GLY A 97 3.59 15.12 18.22
CA GLY A 97 4.64 15.97 18.83
C GLY A 97 4.09 17.03 19.80
N ALA A 98 2.85 17.50 19.59
CA ALA A 98 2.17 18.42 20.49
C ALA A 98 1.47 17.74 21.68
N GLY A 99 1.59 16.41 21.86
CA GLY A 99 0.96 15.64 22.94
C GLY A 99 -0.58 15.53 22.85
N LYS A 100 -1.18 15.88 21.69
CA LYS A 100 -2.64 15.91 21.49
C LYS A 100 -3.17 14.55 21.00
N PHE A 101 -3.06 13.51 21.81
CA PHE A 101 -3.38 12.12 21.46
C PHE A 101 -4.82 11.88 21.03
N ASP A 102 -5.80 12.62 21.58
CA ASP A 102 -7.19 12.50 21.15
C ASP A 102 -7.38 12.96 19.71
N ARG A 103 -6.68 14.02 19.29
CA ARG A 103 -6.68 14.47 17.89
C ARG A 103 -6.02 13.44 16.98
N VAL A 104 -4.91 12.83 17.40
CA VAL A 104 -4.26 11.73 16.67
C VAL A 104 -5.25 10.59 16.43
N ARG A 105 -5.89 10.09 17.49
CA ARG A 105 -6.88 8.99 17.37
C ARG A 105 -8.05 9.35 16.48
N ARG A 106 -8.59 10.56 16.65
CA ARG A 106 -9.72 11.03 15.83
C ARG A 106 -9.33 11.13 14.37
N THR A 107 -8.16 11.69 14.05
CA THR A 107 -7.64 11.81 12.67
C THR A 107 -7.49 10.43 12.05
N VAL A 108 -6.77 9.50 12.71
CA VAL A 108 -6.56 8.14 12.18
C VAL A 108 -7.89 7.43 11.98
N ARG A 109 -8.83 7.52 12.93
CA ARG A 109 -10.15 6.88 12.82
C ARG A 109 -10.96 7.43 11.65
N LEU A 110 -11.04 8.74 11.50
CA LEU A 110 -11.77 9.39 10.40
C LEU A 110 -11.16 9.01 9.06
N THR A 111 -9.84 9.08 8.95
CA THR A 111 -9.12 8.70 7.72
C THR A 111 -9.34 7.22 7.39
N ALA A 112 -9.30 6.32 8.37
CA ALA A 112 -9.54 4.89 8.16
C ALA A 112 -10.98 4.63 7.69
N VAL A 113 -11.98 5.24 8.30
CA VAL A 113 -13.39 5.10 7.89
C VAL A 113 -13.58 5.60 6.46
N THR A 114 -13.04 6.77 6.12
CA THR A 114 -13.11 7.32 4.76
C THR A 114 -12.39 6.44 3.75
N ALA A 115 -11.19 5.93 4.09
CA ALA A 115 -10.45 5.01 3.22
C ALA A 115 -11.22 3.71 2.98
N ILE A 116 -11.80 3.12 4.03
CA ILE A 116 -12.64 1.91 3.91
C ILE A 116 -13.85 2.19 3.02
N ALA A 117 -14.52 3.33 3.17
CA ALA A 117 -15.67 3.69 2.32
C ALA A 117 -15.28 3.81 0.83
N ILE A 118 -14.15 4.47 0.53
CA ILE A 118 -13.60 4.54 -0.83
C ILE A 118 -13.29 3.16 -1.38
N MET A 119 -12.66 2.31 -0.57
CA MET A 119 -12.29 0.96 -0.95
C MET A 119 -13.52 0.04 -1.11
N CYS A 120 -14.57 0.23 -0.31
CA CYS A 120 -15.85 -0.45 -0.53
C CYS A 120 -16.48 -0.07 -1.87
N ALA A 121 -16.42 1.20 -2.27
CA ALA A 121 -16.88 1.62 -3.59
C ALA A 121 -16.05 0.96 -4.70
N GLY A 122 -14.72 0.87 -4.54
CA GLY A 122 -13.84 0.15 -5.46
C GLY A 122 -14.16 -1.36 -5.53
N CYS A 123 -14.42 -2.00 -4.40
CA CYS A 123 -14.88 -3.38 -4.33
C CYS A 123 -16.19 -3.57 -5.10
N ALA A 124 -17.18 -2.70 -4.87
CA ALA A 124 -18.46 -2.74 -5.57
C ALA A 124 -18.30 -2.62 -7.10
N LEU A 125 -17.39 -1.77 -7.58
CA LEU A 125 -17.08 -1.67 -9.01
C LEU A 125 -16.53 -2.99 -9.57
N PHE A 126 -15.64 -3.66 -8.84
CA PHE A 126 -15.07 -4.94 -9.26
C PHE A 126 -16.09 -6.08 -9.24
N GLU A 127 -17.06 -6.03 -8.34
CA GLU A 127 -18.13 -7.02 -8.26
C GLU A 127 -19.20 -6.81 -9.32
N LEU A 128 -19.66 -5.57 -9.52
CA LEU A 128 -20.82 -5.27 -10.35
C LEU A 128 -20.49 -5.21 -11.84
N ILE A 129 -19.36 -4.62 -12.21
CA ILE A 129 -19.00 -4.33 -13.61
C ILE A 129 -17.60 -4.83 -14.03
N PRO A 130 -17.14 -6.02 -13.59
CA PRO A 130 -15.79 -6.49 -13.92
C PRO A 130 -15.55 -6.62 -15.43
N GLY A 131 -16.57 -7.02 -16.18
CA GLY A 131 -16.46 -7.15 -17.63
C GLY A 131 -16.24 -5.82 -18.36
N THR A 132 -16.93 -4.77 -17.93
CA THR A 132 -16.77 -3.41 -18.50
C THR A 132 -15.36 -2.86 -18.19
N LEU A 133 -14.89 -3.06 -16.95
CA LEU A 133 -13.55 -2.63 -16.54
C LEU A 133 -12.46 -3.35 -17.35
N LEU A 134 -12.59 -4.65 -17.56
CA LEU A 134 -11.65 -5.42 -18.36
C LEU A 134 -11.74 -5.06 -19.84
N GLY A 135 -12.94 -4.72 -20.34
CA GLY A 135 -13.14 -4.30 -21.73
C GLY A 135 -12.27 -3.13 -22.17
N LEU A 136 -11.83 -2.28 -21.23
CA LEU A 136 -10.88 -1.18 -21.49
C LEU A 136 -9.50 -1.67 -21.95
N PHE A 137 -9.17 -2.94 -21.72
CA PHE A 137 -7.88 -3.54 -22.07
C PHE A 137 -7.96 -4.49 -23.28
N SER A 138 -9.11 -4.52 -23.98
CA SER A 138 -9.35 -5.40 -25.15
C SER A 138 -8.93 -6.86 -24.91
N PRO A 139 -9.43 -7.51 -23.83
CA PRO A 139 -9.02 -8.86 -23.48
C PRO A 139 -9.50 -9.88 -24.51
N THR A 140 -8.78 -11.00 -24.63
CA THR A 140 -9.27 -12.19 -25.31
C THR A 140 -10.52 -12.75 -24.59
N ALA A 141 -11.30 -13.61 -25.25
CA ALA A 141 -12.45 -14.25 -24.62
C ALA A 141 -12.06 -15.05 -23.36
N GLU A 142 -10.92 -15.75 -23.41
CA GLU A 142 -10.34 -16.46 -22.27
C GLU A 142 -9.94 -15.46 -21.15
N GLY A 143 -9.22 -14.39 -21.49
CA GLY A 143 -8.81 -13.35 -20.55
C GLY A 143 -10.01 -12.66 -19.89
N LEU A 144 -11.11 -12.47 -20.60
CA LEU A 144 -12.34 -11.91 -20.04
C LEU A 144 -12.98 -12.85 -19.00
N ALA A 145 -13.04 -14.16 -19.30
CA ALA A 145 -13.59 -15.16 -18.38
C ALA A 145 -12.76 -15.27 -17.09
N ILE A 146 -11.44 -15.43 -17.24
CA ILE A 146 -10.48 -15.45 -16.11
C ILE A 146 -10.56 -14.15 -15.31
N GLY A 147 -10.55 -13.02 -16.00
CA GLY A 147 -10.50 -11.71 -15.40
C GLY A 147 -11.73 -11.34 -14.59
N LYS A 148 -12.92 -11.72 -15.03
CA LYS A 148 -14.16 -11.52 -14.25
C LYS A 148 -14.08 -12.23 -12.89
N THR A 149 -13.61 -13.47 -12.88
CA THR A 149 -13.42 -14.24 -11.64
C THR A 149 -12.32 -13.64 -10.78
N ALA A 150 -11.18 -13.28 -11.39
CA ALA A 150 -10.05 -12.67 -10.71
C ALA A 150 -10.42 -11.35 -10.02
N LEU A 151 -11.08 -10.42 -10.74
CA LEU A 151 -11.45 -9.11 -10.19
C LEU A 151 -12.42 -9.25 -9.02
N ARG A 152 -13.40 -10.12 -9.10
CA ARG A 152 -14.34 -10.37 -8.01
C ARG A 152 -13.63 -10.90 -6.76
N ILE A 153 -12.84 -11.96 -6.90
CA ILE A 153 -12.15 -12.56 -5.75
C ILE A 153 -11.16 -11.57 -5.14
N ILE A 154 -10.35 -10.93 -5.98
CA ILE A 154 -9.35 -9.96 -5.50
C ILE A 154 -10.04 -8.72 -4.91
N GLY A 155 -11.13 -8.23 -5.53
CA GLY A 155 -11.86 -7.05 -5.05
C GLY A 155 -12.28 -7.13 -3.58
N LEU A 156 -12.55 -8.33 -3.08
CA LEU A 156 -12.96 -8.55 -1.68
C LEU A 156 -11.94 -8.05 -0.64
N HIS A 157 -10.64 -7.97 -1.00
CA HIS A 157 -9.64 -7.47 -0.06
C HIS A 157 -9.60 -5.94 0.05
N PHE A 158 -10.21 -5.18 -0.86
CA PHE A 158 -10.12 -3.72 -0.91
C PHE A 158 -10.52 -3.03 0.40
N PRO A 159 -11.69 -3.34 1.01
CA PRO A 159 -12.06 -2.71 2.30
C PRO A 159 -11.03 -2.96 3.40
N LEU A 160 -10.46 -4.16 3.43
CA LEU A 160 -9.40 -4.54 4.36
C LEU A 160 -8.11 -3.76 4.10
N ALA A 161 -7.75 -3.60 2.82
CA ALA A 161 -6.58 -2.82 2.40
C ALA A 161 -6.71 -1.33 2.79
N GLY A 162 -7.92 -0.77 2.72
CA GLY A 162 -8.17 0.59 3.20
C GLY A 162 -7.78 0.78 4.66
N PHE A 163 -8.14 -0.14 5.53
CA PHE A 163 -7.71 -0.12 6.93
C PHE A 163 -6.19 -0.34 7.06
N SER A 164 -5.64 -1.35 6.41
CA SER A 164 -4.22 -1.73 6.50
C SER A 164 -3.28 -0.59 6.12
N ILE A 165 -3.58 0.12 5.02
CA ILE A 165 -2.79 1.26 4.54
C ILE A 165 -2.75 2.37 5.60
N ILE A 166 -3.92 2.75 6.11
CA ILE A 166 -4.02 3.83 7.10
C ILE A 166 -3.37 3.45 8.42
N ALA A 167 -3.56 2.22 8.90
CA ALA A 167 -2.96 1.74 10.14
C ALA A 167 -1.42 1.67 10.07
N ALA A 168 -0.87 1.16 8.97
CA ALA A 168 0.58 1.13 8.74
C ALA A 168 1.19 2.53 8.70
N SER A 169 0.54 3.46 8.00
CA SER A 169 1.01 4.85 7.89
C SER A 169 0.83 5.63 9.19
N ALA A 170 -0.20 5.33 9.98
CA ALA A 170 -0.32 5.86 11.33
C ALA A 170 0.85 5.42 12.22
N CYS A 171 1.29 4.16 12.13
CA CYS A 171 2.49 3.70 12.83
C CYS A 171 3.75 4.45 12.39
N GLN A 172 3.91 4.74 11.10
CA GLN A 172 5.02 5.57 10.59
C GLN A 172 4.97 6.99 11.16
N ALA A 173 3.79 7.63 11.14
CA ALA A 173 3.58 8.97 11.66
C ALA A 173 3.82 9.08 13.19
N LEU A 174 3.66 7.97 13.92
CA LEU A 174 3.98 7.83 15.34
C LEU A 174 5.45 7.47 15.60
N GLY A 175 6.33 7.53 14.62
CA GLY A 175 7.76 7.25 14.75
C GLY A 175 8.13 5.76 14.83
N LYS A 176 7.24 4.87 14.37
CA LYS A 176 7.47 3.42 14.34
C LYS A 176 7.42 2.85 12.90
N PRO A 177 8.30 3.33 11.98
CA PRO A 177 8.26 2.92 10.56
C PRO A 177 8.53 1.43 10.35
N ILE A 178 9.23 0.78 11.26
CA ILE A 178 9.54 -0.64 11.20
C ILE A 178 8.26 -1.50 11.18
N TYR A 179 7.20 -1.09 11.88
CA TYR A 179 5.92 -1.82 11.90
C TYR A 179 5.25 -1.84 10.51
N ALA A 180 5.37 -0.75 9.76
CA ALA A 180 4.87 -0.72 8.39
C ALA A 180 5.69 -1.61 7.46
N LEU A 181 7.02 -1.64 7.64
CA LEU A 181 7.90 -2.53 6.90
C LEU A 181 7.58 -4.00 7.19
N GLU A 182 7.52 -4.39 8.48
CA GLU A 182 7.18 -5.74 8.90
C GLU A 182 5.81 -6.19 8.35
N SER A 183 4.82 -5.32 8.40
CA SER A 183 3.50 -5.58 7.83
C SER A 183 3.55 -5.79 6.32
N SER A 184 4.32 -4.98 5.58
CA SER A 184 4.48 -5.12 4.13
C SER A 184 5.19 -6.43 3.75
N VAL A 185 6.25 -6.79 4.47
CA VAL A 185 6.98 -8.05 4.27
C VAL A 185 6.07 -9.24 4.56
N CYS A 186 5.40 -9.22 5.71
CA CYS A 186 4.48 -10.28 6.12
C CYS A 186 3.38 -10.47 5.07
N ARG A 187 2.70 -9.41 4.66
CA ARG A 187 1.62 -9.46 3.70
C ARG A 187 2.06 -10.01 2.34
N GLN A 188 3.11 -9.47 1.76
CA GLN A 188 3.45 -9.72 0.35
C GLN A 188 4.38 -10.93 0.16
N ILE A 189 5.36 -11.13 1.06
CA ILE A 189 6.36 -12.17 0.91
C ILE A 189 6.01 -13.40 1.75
N VAL A 190 5.61 -13.21 3.00
CA VAL A 190 5.41 -14.32 3.94
C VAL A 190 4.03 -14.98 3.76
N VAL A 191 3.01 -14.21 3.40
CA VAL A 191 1.64 -14.75 3.28
C VAL A 191 1.20 -14.86 1.82
N LEU A 192 1.24 -13.77 1.04
CA LEU A 192 0.68 -13.77 -0.32
C LEU A 192 1.39 -14.76 -1.25
N LEU A 193 2.70 -14.68 -1.37
CA LEU A 193 3.44 -15.56 -2.30
C LEU A 193 3.36 -17.03 -1.91
N PRO A 194 3.57 -17.45 -0.64
CA PRO A 194 3.40 -18.84 -0.25
C PRO A 194 1.96 -19.32 -0.40
N ALA A 195 0.95 -18.51 -0.04
CA ALA A 195 -0.44 -18.87 -0.24
C ALA A 195 -0.77 -19.06 -1.73
N ALA A 196 -0.33 -18.13 -2.59
CA ALA A 196 -0.52 -18.25 -4.04
C ALA A 196 0.16 -19.52 -4.59
N TYR A 197 1.37 -19.83 -4.13
CA TYR A 197 2.09 -21.03 -4.54
C TYR A 197 1.36 -22.30 -4.07
N LEU A 198 0.97 -22.39 -2.81
CA LEU A 198 0.23 -23.54 -2.28
C LEU A 198 -1.11 -23.75 -2.98
N LEU A 199 -1.85 -22.66 -3.21
CA LEU A 199 -3.12 -22.72 -3.92
C LEU A 199 -2.94 -23.08 -5.40
N SER A 200 -1.80 -22.74 -6.02
CA SER A 200 -1.49 -23.13 -7.40
C SER A 200 -1.31 -24.64 -7.57
N LEU A 201 -0.89 -25.35 -6.53
CA LEU A 201 -0.74 -26.82 -6.54
C LEU A 201 -2.08 -27.55 -6.74
N SER A 202 -3.19 -26.88 -6.46
CA SER A 202 -4.55 -27.45 -6.73
C SER A 202 -4.88 -27.52 -8.23
N GLY A 203 -4.09 -26.90 -9.10
CA GLY A 203 -4.37 -26.80 -10.54
C GLY A 203 -5.52 -25.84 -10.89
N GLN A 204 -6.14 -25.16 -9.91
CA GLN A 204 -7.27 -24.26 -10.13
C GLN A 204 -6.83 -22.79 -10.02
N LEU A 205 -6.77 -22.09 -11.14
CA LEU A 205 -6.38 -20.66 -11.19
C LEU A 205 -7.25 -19.76 -10.31
N SER A 206 -8.56 -20.07 -10.19
CA SER A 206 -9.49 -19.30 -9.36
C SER A 206 -9.09 -19.27 -7.89
N LEU A 207 -8.52 -20.36 -7.38
CA LEU A 207 -8.05 -20.42 -6.00
C LEU A 207 -6.80 -19.57 -5.76
N VAL A 208 -5.94 -19.41 -6.76
CA VAL A 208 -4.73 -18.59 -6.64
C VAL A 208 -5.08 -17.14 -6.29
N TRP A 209 -6.19 -16.62 -6.82
CA TRP A 209 -6.65 -15.26 -6.52
C TRP A 209 -7.06 -15.05 -5.06
N LEU A 210 -7.44 -16.11 -4.34
CA LEU A 210 -7.75 -16.05 -2.90
C LEU A 210 -6.54 -15.70 -2.04
N SER A 211 -5.33 -15.83 -2.56
CA SER A 211 -4.11 -15.42 -1.85
C SER A 211 -4.14 -13.93 -1.44
N PHE A 212 -4.80 -13.07 -2.22
CA PHE A 212 -4.93 -11.64 -1.92
C PHE A 212 -5.80 -11.38 -0.68
N PRO A 213 -7.05 -11.85 -0.60
CA PRO A 213 -7.85 -11.73 0.62
C PRO A 213 -7.18 -12.37 1.86
N ILE A 214 -6.56 -13.54 1.69
CA ILE A 214 -5.85 -14.22 2.79
C ILE A 214 -4.71 -13.36 3.32
N ALA A 215 -3.88 -12.84 2.43
CA ALA A 215 -2.76 -11.99 2.80
C ALA A 215 -3.22 -10.68 3.48
N GLU A 216 -4.31 -10.10 2.99
CA GLU A 216 -4.84 -8.86 3.55
C GLU A 216 -5.46 -9.07 4.93
N LEU A 217 -6.12 -10.20 5.18
CA LEU A 217 -6.61 -10.57 6.52
C LEU A 217 -5.46 -10.66 7.52
N ALA A 218 -4.36 -11.32 7.15
CA ALA A 218 -3.16 -11.38 7.99
C ALA A 218 -2.59 -9.98 8.25
N ALA A 219 -2.53 -9.13 7.22
CA ALA A 219 -2.07 -7.75 7.34
C ALA A 219 -2.95 -6.91 8.26
N VAL A 220 -4.28 -7.04 8.18
CA VAL A 220 -5.22 -6.33 9.06
C VAL A 220 -4.98 -6.69 10.52
N LEU A 221 -4.85 -7.99 10.83
CA LEU A 221 -4.60 -8.45 12.20
C LEU A 221 -3.27 -7.90 12.74
N LEU A 222 -2.21 -7.97 11.93
CA LEU A 222 -0.89 -7.47 12.29
C LEU A 222 -0.87 -5.95 12.46
N ASN A 223 -1.47 -5.21 11.53
CA ASN A 223 -1.55 -3.75 11.59
C ASN A 223 -2.41 -3.26 12.76
N ALA A 224 -3.50 -3.96 13.09
CA ALA A 224 -4.32 -3.65 14.25
C ALA A 224 -3.53 -3.84 15.56
N TRP A 225 -2.75 -4.91 15.66
CA TRP A 225 -1.86 -5.17 16.79
C TRP A 225 -0.76 -4.12 16.91
N PHE A 226 -0.07 -3.79 15.80
CA PHE A 226 0.96 -2.75 15.77
C PHE A 226 0.42 -1.37 16.15
N LEU A 227 -0.74 -1.00 15.60
CA LEU A 227 -1.37 0.29 15.89
C LEU A 227 -1.73 0.39 17.38
N LYS A 228 -2.29 -0.69 17.97
CA LYS A 228 -2.58 -0.76 19.42
C LYS A 228 -1.30 -0.61 20.24
N ARG A 229 -0.21 -1.26 19.84
CA ARG A 229 1.09 -1.17 20.50
C ARG A 229 1.70 0.23 20.37
N ALA A 230 1.62 0.84 19.20
CA ALA A 230 2.10 2.20 18.96
C ALA A 230 1.33 3.23 19.79
N TYR A 231 0.00 3.10 19.89
CA TYR A 231 -0.79 3.97 20.78
C TYR A 231 -0.46 3.80 22.25
N ARG A 232 -0.25 2.58 22.71
CA ARG A 232 0.17 2.34 24.11
C ARG A 232 1.52 2.99 24.39
N ALA A 233 2.51 2.78 23.53
CA ALA A 233 3.83 3.39 23.66
C ALA A 233 3.75 4.92 23.67
N ALA A 234 2.92 5.51 22.81
CA ALA A 234 2.70 6.94 22.75
C ALA A 234 2.11 7.53 24.07
N LEU A 235 1.19 6.78 24.71
CA LEU A 235 0.55 7.23 25.97
C LEU A 235 1.44 7.04 27.20
N THR A 236 2.37 6.07 27.16
CA THR A 236 3.26 5.77 28.30
C THR A 236 4.59 6.50 28.24
N GLY A 237 4.86 7.29 27.19
CA GLY A 237 6.11 8.04 27.01
C GLY A 237 7.34 7.14 26.78
N LYS A 238 7.14 5.88 26.37
CA LYS A 238 8.20 4.90 26.08
C LYS A 238 8.28 4.56 24.61
#